data_7be51080f6ab75ca9715e66dd007d217
#
_entry.id   7be51080f6ab75ca9715e66dd007d217
#
_cell.length_a   1.000
_cell.length_b   1.000
_cell.length_c   1.000
_cell.angle_alpha   90.00
_cell.angle_beta   90.00
_cell.angle_gamma   90.00
#
_symmetry.space_group_name_H-M   'P 1'
#
loop_
_entity.id
_entity.type
_entity.pdbx_description
1 polymer ?
#
loop_
_entity_poly.entity_id
_entity_poly.type
_entity_poly.pdbx_seq_one_letter_code
_entity_poly.pdbx_strand_id
1 'polypeptide(L)'
;MEEILKINNVDDYNKLFGLETRHPLVSVVDLSQSTQWPTQAIFNYGIYALFLKDIKCGDIRYGRQFYDYQDGTIVSFGPGQITGIDMAPGVRPMAHGLLFHPDLIRGTALGQEIRNYTFFSYEVNEALHLSEEERQTIIDCLNKIQAELEHAIDKHSRRLITANIGVLLDYCLRFYDRQFITRNQQNNDIIVRFERLLDEYFDGPTPQQEGLPSVKYFADKVFLSPNYFGDMIRKQTGKTASEYIQTKVIERAKENLLSSDKTMSEIAYDLGFQYPQHLSRMFKRVAGCTPNEFRAQN
;
A
#
# COMPACT_ATOMS: atom_id res chain seq x y z
N MET A 1 -28.39 -1.24 6.46
CA MET A 1 -27.19 -0.89 5.68
C MET A 1 -26.44 0.13 6.51
N GLU A 2 -25.21 -0.16 6.89
CA GLU A 2 -24.37 0.82 7.60
C GLU A 2 -24.13 2.01 6.67
N GLU A 3 -24.40 3.21 7.16
CA GLU A 3 -24.25 4.45 6.38
C GLU A 3 -22.75 4.74 6.16
N ILE A 4 -22.36 4.99 4.91
CA ILE A 4 -20.99 5.35 4.58
C ILE A 4 -20.81 6.85 4.78
N LEU A 5 -20.02 7.24 5.78
CA LEU A 5 -19.66 8.63 6.06
C LEU A 5 -18.56 9.08 5.09
N LYS A 6 -18.85 10.09 4.31
CA LYS A 6 -17.87 10.67 3.37
C LYS A 6 -17.07 11.76 4.07
N ILE A 7 -15.76 11.63 4.08
CA ILE A 7 -14.79 12.60 4.60
C ILE A 7 -14.15 13.31 3.40
N ASN A 8 -14.81 14.33 2.87
CA ASN A 8 -14.34 15.04 1.68
C ASN A 8 -13.27 16.10 1.97
N ASN A 9 -13.22 16.60 3.21
CA ASN A 9 -12.27 17.62 3.65
C ASN A 9 -11.91 17.40 5.13
N VAL A 10 -10.94 18.15 5.64
CA VAL A 10 -10.51 18.03 7.04
C VAL A 10 -11.57 18.47 8.06
N ASP A 11 -12.43 19.41 7.67
CA ASP A 11 -13.50 19.90 8.53
C ASP A 11 -14.59 18.85 8.76
N ASP A 12 -14.91 18.02 7.75
CA ASP A 12 -15.84 16.89 7.90
C ASP A 12 -15.34 15.92 8.99
N TYR A 13 -14.04 15.62 8.99
CA TYR A 13 -13.44 14.76 10.01
C TYR A 13 -13.44 15.42 11.39
N ASN A 14 -12.96 16.66 11.47
CA ASN A 14 -12.86 17.39 12.74
C ASN A 14 -14.24 17.53 13.41
N LYS A 15 -15.27 17.92 12.66
CA LYS A 15 -16.65 18.00 13.17
C LYS A 15 -17.16 16.68 13.71
N LEU A 16 -16.87 15.58 13.02
CA LEU A 16 -17.31 14.25 13.45
C LEU A 16 -16.72 13.85 14.82
N PHE A 17 -15.51 14.32 15.12
CA PHE A 17 -14.81 14.04 16.37
C PHE A 17 -14.90 15.21 17.39
N GLY A 18 -15.63 16.28 17.05
CA GLY A 18 -15.77 17.45 17.91
C GLY A 18 -14.47 18.22 18.13
N LEU A 19 -13.60 18.25 17.09
CA LEU A 19 -12.32 18.93 17.08
C LEU A 19 -12.40 20.27 16.33
N GLU A 20 -11.49 21.20 16.66
CA GLU A 20 -11.39 22.51 16.00
C GLU A 20 -10.71 22.39 14.63
N THR A 21 -11.23 23.09 13.62
CA THR A 21 -10.61 23.22 12.30
C THR A 21 -9.89 24.57 12.19
N ARG A 22 -8.55 24.57 12.22
CA ARG A 22 -7.73 25.77 12.12
C ARG A 22 -7.31 26.12 10.70
N HIS A 23 -7.20 25.10 9.83
CA HIS A 23 -6.83 25.29 8.44
C HIS A 23 -7.71 24.41 7.53
N PRO A 24 -8.23 24.94 6.39
CA PRO A 24 -9.23 24.22 5.60
C PRO A 24 -8.67 22.97 4.89
N LEU A 25 -7.35 22.90 4.67
CA LEU A 25 -6.72 21.83 3.87
C LEU A 25 -5.82 20.88 4.67
N VAL A 26 -5.55 21.17 5.94
CA VAL A 26 -4.70 20.33 6.79
C VAL A 26 -5.11 20.44 8.26
N SER A 27 -5.01 19.33 8.98
CA SER A 27 -5.24 19.28 10.44
C SER A 27 -4.30 18.27 11.06
N VAL A 28 -3.70 18.63 12.18
CA VAL A 28 -3.09 17.70 13.13
C VAL A 28 -4.11 17.49 14.24
N VAL A 29 -4.45 16.25 14.52
CA VAL A 29 -5.49 15.90 15.48
C VAL A 29 -4.92 15.04 16.60
N ASP A 30 -5.37 15.32 17.81
CA ASP A 30 -5.22 14.46 18.99
C ASP A 30 -6.61 13.92 19.36
N LEU A 31 -6.87 12.67 19.07
CA LEU A 31 -8.17 12.05 19.30
C LEU A 31 -8.48 11.88 20.79
N SER A 32 -7.48 11.98 21.67
CA SER A 32 -7.73 12.02 23.11
C SER A 32 -8.52 13.26 23.54
N GLN A 33 -8.49 14.33 22.74
CA GLN A 33 -9.22 15.57 22.94
C GLN A 33 -10.63 15.57 22.32
N SER A 34 -11.02 14.47 21.64
CA SER A 34 -12.32 14.37 21.00
C SER A 34 -13.46 14.50 22.03
N THR A 35 -14.46 15.29 21.70
CA THR A 35 -15.67 15.45 22.54
C THR A 35 -16.79 14.50 22.14
N GLN A 36 -16.72 13.95 20.95
CA GLN A 36 -17.64 12.96 20.40
C GLN A 36 -16.88 12.04 19.42
N TRP A 37 -17.35 10.84 19.21
CA TRP A 37 -16.81 9.89 18.21
C TRP A 37 -17.84 8.83 17.86
N PRO A 38 -17.86 8.34 16.61
CA PRO A 38 -18.68 7.19 16.24
C PRO A 38 -18.10 5.92 16.83
N THR A 39 -18.95 5.05 17.38
CA THR A 39 -18.54 3.72 17.86
C THR A 39 -18.49 2.70 16.73
N GLN A 40 -19.36 2.84 15.73
CA GLN A 40 -19.38 2.06 14.51
C GLN A 40 -19.60 3.00 13.33
N ALA A 41 -18.70 2.99 12.37
CA ALA A 41 -18.81 3.80 11.15
C ALA A 41 -17.99 3.21 10.02
N ILE A 42 -18.46 3.43 8.80
CA ILE A 42 -17.71 3.19 7.58
C ILE A 42 -17.34 4.55 6.99
N PHE A 43 -16.04 4.81 6.83
CA PHE A 43 -15.52 6.04 6.24
C PHE A 43 -15.12 5.81 4.79
N ASN A 44 -15.45 6.78 3.93
CA ASN A 44 -14.87 6.92 2.61
C ASN A 44 -14.04 8.21 2.61
N TYR A 45 -12.71 8.06 2.59
CA TYR A 45 -11.77 9.18 2.66
C TYR A 45 -11.61 9.83 1.29
N GLY A 46 -11.89 11.13 1.18
CA GLY A 46 -11.52 12.00 0.06
C GLY A 46 -10.20 12.76 0.30
N ILE A 47 -9.57 12.54 1.45
CA ILE A 47 -8.34 13.17 1.93
C ILE A 47 -7.29 12.12 2.28
N TYR A 48 -6.04 12.54 2.40
CA TYR A 48 -5.00 11.73 3.01
C TYR A 48 -5.13 11.78 4.53
N ALA A 49 -5.01 10.64 5.19
CA ALA A 49 -5.04 10.52 6.63
C ALA A 49 -3.94 9.57 7.11
N LEU A 50 -3.25 9.95 8.18
CA LEU A 50 -2.24 9.14 8.85
C LEU A 50 -2.48 9.22 10.34
N PHE A 51 -2.58 8.07 11.02
CA PHE A 51 -2.83 7.99 12.45
C PHE A 51 -1.75 7.17 13.14
N LEU A 52 -1.07 7.79 14.09
CA LEU A 52 -0.23 7.12 15.08
C LEU A 52 -1.12 6.73 16.25
N LYS A 53 -1.24 5.44 16.50
CA LYS A 53 -2.02 4.89 17.62
C LYS A 53 -1.12 4.61 18.81
N ASP A 54 -1.54 5.07 19.97
CA ASP A 54 -0.80 4.98 21.22
C ASP A 54 -1.30 3.85 22.14
N ILE A 55 -2.51 3.33 21.94
CA ILE A 55 -3.14 2.31 22.77
C ILE A 55 -4.11 1.47 21.91
N LYS A 56 -4.40 0.25 22.34
CA LYS A 56 -5.51 -0.56 21.82
C LYS A 56 -6.83 0.19 22.00
N CYS A 57 -7.28 0.88 20.97
CA CYS A 57 -8.52 1.64 21.00
C CYS A 57 -9.62 1.01 20.12
N GLY A 58 -9.64 -0.33 20.02
CA GLY A 58 -10.60 -1.07 19.22
C GLY A 58 -10.04 -1.60 17.90
N ASP A 59 -10.81 -2.47 17.28
CA ASP A 59 -10.44 -3.07 16.00
C ASP A 59 -10.80 -2.14 14.84
N ILE A 60 -9.90 -1.96 13.89
CA ILE A 60 -10.24 -1.36 12.60
C ILE A 60 -10.58 -2.48 11.64
N ARG A 61 -11.75 -2.39 11.05
CA ARG A 61 -12.26 -3.34 10.08
C ARG A 61 -11.90 -2.88 8.67
N TYR A 62 -11.14 -3.69 7.96
CA TYR A 62 -10.95 -3.53 6.52
C TYR A 62 -11.57 -4.74 5.80
N GLY A 63 -12.65 -4.52 5.07
CA GLY A 63 -13.40 -5.60 4.45
C GLY A 63 -13.99 -6.58 5.49
N ARG A 64 -13.54 -7.85 5.44
CA ARG A 64 -13.98 -8.92 6.36
C ARG A 64 -13.01 -9.25 7.48
N GLN A 65 -11.86 -8.56 7.57
CA GLN A 65 -10.82 -8.84 8.56
C GLN A 65 -10.80 -7.79 9.66
N PHE A 66 -10.62 -8.26 10.92
CA PHE A 66 -10.41 -7.43 12.11
C PHE A 66 -8.93 -7.43 12.45
N TYR A 67 -8.41 -6.28 12.88
CA TYR A 67 -7.02 -6.15 13.28
C TYR A 67 -6.85 -5.57 14.67
N ASP A 68 -6.06 -6.28 15.49
CA ASP A 68 -5.65 -5.87 16.82
C ASP A 68 -4.40 -4.97 16.70
N TYR A 69 -4.49 -3.72 17.11
CA TYR A 69 -3.40 -2.76 17.07
C TYR A 69 -2.57 -2.80 18.36
N GLN A 70 -1.25 -2.85 18.18
CA GLN A 70 -0.30 -2.63 19.26
C GLN A 70 0.08 -1.15 19.36
N ASP A 71 0.59 -0.74 20.54
CA ASP A 71 1.09 0.62 20.77
C ASP A 71 2.20 0.97 19.77
N GLY A 72 2.22 2.23 19.31
CA GLY A 72 3.21 2.68 18.34
C GLY A 72 2.99 2.19 16.91
N THR A 73 1.74 2.08 16.50
CA THR A 73 1.37 1.65 15.15
C THR A 73 0.86 2.82 14.30
N ILE A 74 1.39 2.97 13.07
CA ILE A 74 0.85 3.90 12.08
C ILE A 74 -0.04 3.17 11.08
N VAL A 75 -1.24 3.74 10.86
CA VAL A 75 -2.13 3.41 9.75
C VAL A 75 -2.32 4.62 8.86
N SER A 76 -2.41 4.40 7.56
CA SER A 76 -2.52 5.47 6.56
C SER A 76 -3.65 5.16 5.59
N PHE A 77 -4.37 6.20 5.19
CA PHE A 77 -5.46 6.12 4.24
C PHE A 77 -5.28 7.18 3.16
N GLY A 78 -5.40 6.77 1.90
CA GLY A 78 -5.42 7.68 0.76
C GLY A 78 -6.83 8.00 0.29
N PRO A 79 -6.99 9.03 -0.56
CA PRO A 79 -8.28 9.37 -1.17
C PRO A 79 -8.88 8.19 -1.93
N GLY A 80 -10.17 7.91 -1.69
CA GLY A 80 -10.93 6.81 -2.29
C GLY A 80 -10.94 5.53 -1.47
N GLN A 81 -10.16 5.42 -0.39
CA GLN A 81 -10.20 4.25 0.49
C GLN A 81 -11.42 4.26 1.39
N ILE A 82 -11.97 3.05 1.59
CA ILE A 82 -13.10 2.80 2.49
C ILE A 82 -12.60 1.94 3.64
N THR A 83 -12.81 2.42 4.88
CA THR A 83 -12.46 1.69 6.09
C THR A 83 -13.57 1.77 7.12
N GLY A 84 -13.75 0.71 7.91
CA GLY A 84 -14.69 0.67 9.02
C GLY A 84 -13.97 0.83 10.35
N ILE A 85 -14.63 1.50 11.29
CA ILE A 85 -14.25 1.53 12.70
C ILE A 85 -15.32 0.77 13.49
N ASP A 86 -14.86 -0.17 14.33
CA ASP A 86 -15.69 -0.87 15.31
C ASP A 86 -15.03 -0.71 16.67
N MET A 87 -15.56 0.19 17.49
CA MET A 87 -15.02 0.52 18.80
C MET A 87 -15.93 -0.02 19.87
N ALA A 88 -15.38 -0.67 20.88
CA ALA A 88 -16.16 -1.10 22.02
C ALA A 88 -16.85 0.10 22.71
N PRO A 89 -18.09 -0.06 23.20
CA PRO A 89 -18.79 1.03 23.87
C PRO A 89 -17.99 1.60 25.04
N GLY A 90 -17.86 2.92 25.09
CA GLY A 90 -17.14 3.63 26.15
C GLY A 90 -15.62 3.72 25.99
N VAL A 91 -15.05 3.11 24.94
CA VAL A 91 -13.62 3.26 24.61
C VAL A 91 -13.42 4.57 23.87
N ARG A 92 -12.53 5.42 24.39
CA ARG A 92 -12.14 6.68 23.75
C ARG A 92 -11.04 6.41 22.70
N PRO A 93 -11.12 6.98 21.49
CA PRO A 93 -10.01 6.88 20.54
C PRO A 93 -8.77 7.60 21.09
N MET A 94 -7.62 6.94 21.02
CA MET A 94 -6.33 7.47 21.45
C MET A 94 -5.35 7.36 20.29
N ALA A 95 -5.24 8.44 19.51
CA ALA A 95 -4.33 8.51 18.38
C ALA A 95 -3.97 9.96 18.07
N HIS A 96 -2.74 10.18 17.60
CA HIS A 96 -2.35 11.42 16.96
C HIS A 96 -2.47 11.26 15.44
N GLY A 97 -3.06 12.23 14.75
CA GLY A 97 -3.30 12.11 13.31
C GLY A 97 -2.87 13.34 12.52
N LEU A 98 -2.49 13.10 11.28
CA LEU A 98 -2.34 14.11 10.25
C LEU A 98 -3.39 13.87 9.17
N LEU A 99 -4.17 14.90 8.88
CA LEU A 99 -5.16 14.91 7.80
C LEU A 99 -4.79 16.01 6.82
N PHE A 100 -4.77 15.73 5.52
CA PHE A 100 -4.56 16.78 4.54
C PHE A 100 -5.29 16.50 3.22
N HIS A 101 -5.85 17.58 2.67
CA HIS A 101 -6.57 17.53 1.40
C HIS A 101 -5.58 17.49 0.21
N PRO A 102 -5.86 16.77 -0.88
CA PRO A 102 -5.01 16.76 -2.08
C PRO A 102 -4.66 18.15 -2.62
N ASP A 103 -5.56 19.13 -2.48
CA ASP A 103 -5.32 20.50 -2.96
C ASP A 103 -4.20 21.23 -2.20
N LEU A 104 -3.89 20.83 -0.96
CA LEU A 104 -2.77 21.38 -0.20
C LEU A 104 -1.44 21.16 -0.95
N ILE A 105 -1.26 19.95 -1.49
CA ILE A 105 -0.01 19.50 -2.10
C ILE A 105 0.04 19.74 -3.62
N ARG A 106 -1.08 20.10 -4.25
CA ARG A 106 -1.15 20.32 -5.70
C ARG A 106 -0.20 21.42 -6.14
N GLY A 107 0.72 21.11 -7.09
CA GLY A 107 1.74 22.06 -7.58
C GLY A 107 2.95 22.25 -6.64
N THR A 108 3.07 21.45 -5.60
CA THR A 108 4.26 21.42 -4.71
C THR A 108 5.16 20.22 -5.05
N ALA A 109 6.40 20.21 -4.54
CA ALA A 109 7.29 19.05 -4.64
C ALA A 109 6.64 17.79 -4.07
N LEU A 110 6.03 17.88 -2.88
CA LEU A 110 5.30 16.77 -2.26
C LEU A 110 4.18 16.24 -3.18
N GLY A 111 3.46 17.12 -3.89
CA GLY A 111 2.40 16.70 -4.82
C GLY A 111 2.92 15.92 -6.03
N GLN A 112 4.18 16.14 -6.44
CA GLN A 112 4.84 15.34 -7.49
C GLN A 112 5.25 13.97 -6.97
N GLU A 113 5.65 13.88 -5.71
CA GLU A 113 6.20 12.68 -5.07
C GLU A 113 5.17 11.84 -4.34
N ILE A 114 3.95 12.33 -4.11
CA ILE A 114 2.93 11.66 -3.28
C ILE A 114 2.65 10.21 -3.71
N ARG A 115 2.80 9.90 -5.00
CA ARG A 115 2.61 8.55 -5.54
C ARG A 115 3.69 7.56 -5.11
N ASN A 116 4.83 8.04 -4.63
CA ASN A 116 5.94 7.21 -4.14
C ASN A 116 5.66 6.69 -2.71
N TYR A 117 4.74 7.32 -2.00
CA TYR A 117 4.31 6.89 -0.66
C TYR A 117 3.19 5.84 -0.79
N THR A 118 3.57 4.64 -1.24
CA THR A 118 2.69 3.52 -1.57
C THR A 118 1.87 3.03 -0.38
N PHE A 119 2.34 3.28 0.84
CA PHE A 119 1.67 2.90 2.08
C PHE A 119 0.29 3.57 2.30
N PHE A 120 -0.02 4.63 1.59
CA PHE A 120 -1.40 5.16 1.57
C PHE A 120 -2.40 4.22 0.86
N SER A 121 -1.91 3.17 0.23
CA SER A 121 -2.73 2.15 -0.44
C SER A 121 -2.57 0.77 0.19
N TYR A 122 -1.91 0.66 1.34
CA TYR A 122 -1.78 -0.57 2.09
C TYR A 122 -3.07 -0.89 2.84
N GLU A 123 -3.25 -2.16 3.18
CA GLU A 123 -4.33 -2.56 4.07
C GLU A 123 -3.95 -2.31 5.53
N VAL A 124 -4.97 -2.26 6.39
CA VAL A 124 -4.78 -1.95 7.81
C VAL A 124 -3.91 -2.98 8.53
N ASN A 125 -3.94 -4.23 8.09
CA ASN A 125 -3.08 -5.31 8.59
C ASN A 125 -1.60 -5.19 8.18
N GLU A 126 -1.30 -4.27 7.28
CA GLU A 126 0.04 -3.94 6.81
C GLU A 126 0.59 -2.69 7.49
N ALA A 127 0.03 -2.34 8.64
CA ALA A 127 0.39 -1.18 9.42
C ALA A 127 1.88 -1.13 9.78
N LEU A 128 2.41 0.07 9.88
CA LEU A 128 3.79 0.30 10.30
C LEU A 128 3.91 0.19 11.82
N HIS A 129 4.75 -0.72 12.28
CA HIS A 129 5.10 -0.84 13.70
C HIS A 129 6.38 -0.08 14.01
N LEU A 130 6.32 0.78 15.00
CA LEU A 130 7.41 1.67 15.39
C LEU A 130 8.13 1.19 16.64
N SER A 131 9.44 1.47 16.72
CA SER A 131 10.13 1.52 18.00
C SER A 131 9.77 2.81 18.75
N GLU A 132 10.10 2.90 20.03
CA GLU A 132 9.84 4.12 20.82
C GLU A 132 10.58 5.35 20.25
N GLU A 133 11.80 5.18 19.76
CA GLU A 133 12.59 6.25 19.11
C GLU A 133 11.93 6.72 17.79
N GLU A 134 11.47 5.76 16.98
CA GLU A 134 10.75 6.05 15.74
C GLU A 134 9.41 6.74 16.02
N ARG A 135 8.70 6.28 17.05
CA ARG A 135 7.45 6.90 17.52
C ARG A 135 7.67 8.35 17.91
N GLN A 136 8.71 8.65 18.71
CA GLN A 136 9.05 10.01 19.11
C GLN A 136 9.37 10.89 17.89
N THR A 137 10.09 10.36 16.90
CA THR A 137 10.39 11.06 15.64
C THR A 137 9.10 11.47 14.90
N ILE A 138 8.10 10.60 14.84
CA ILE A 138 6.81 10.92 14.22
C ILE A 138 6.06 11.99 15.01
N ILE A 139 6.03 11.89 16.33
CA ILE A 139 5.41 12.90 17.20
C ILE A 139 6.08 14.28 17.00
N ASP A 140 7.41 14.34 16.92
CA ASP A 140 8.14 15.59 16.70
C ASP A 140 7.80 16.21 15.33
N CYS A 141 7.63 15.39 14.30
CA CYS A 141 7.17 15.85 12.99
C CYS A 141 5.74 16.41 13.04
N LEU A 142 4.81 15.72 13.73
CA LEU A 142 3.44 16.20 13.93
C LEU A 142 3.43 17.54 14.69
N ASN A 143 4.21 17.64 15.76
CA ASN A 143 4.33 18.88 16.55
C ASN A 143 4.85 20.05 15.71
N LYS A 144 5.80 19.83 14.79
CA LYS A 144 6.29 20.88 13.87
C LYS A 144 5.20 21.36 12.92
N ILE A 145 4.38 20.44 12.39
CA ILE A 145 3.24 20.80 11.54
C ILE A 145 2.21 21.57 12.36
N GLN A 146 1.89 21.10 13.57
CA GLN A 146 0.95 21.75 14.47
C GLN A 146 1.40 23.18 14.82
N ALA A 147 2.67 23.37 15.16
CA ALA A 147 3.20 24.71 15.46
C ALA A 147 3.07 25.67 14.28
N GLU A 148 3.25 25.20 13.05
CA GLU A 148 3.06 26.04 11.86
C GLU A 148 1.58 26.41 11.64
N LEU A 149 0.65 25.52 12.01
CA LEU A 149 -0.81 25.80 11.94
C LEU A 149 -1.29 26.77 13.02
N GLU A 150 -0.51 26.98 14.09
CA GLU A 150 -0.78 27.95 15.16
C GLU A 150 -0.27 29.37 14.83
N HIS A 151 0.62 29.48 13.85
CA HIS A 151 1.07 30.79 13.36
C HIS A 151 0.06 31.43 12.42
N ALA A 152 0.12 32.76 12.32
CA ALA A 152 -0.67 33.49 11.32
C ALA A 152 -0.30 33.01 9.90
N ILE A 153 -1.29 32.69 9.08
CA ILE A 153 -1.08 32.22 7.71
C ILE A 153 -0.42 33.34 6.88
N ASP A 154 0.71 33.03 6.27
CA ASP A 154 1.45 33.91 5.39
C ASP A 154 1.82 33.22 4.05
N LYS A 155 2.56 33.92 3.20
CA LYS A 155 3.00 33.40 1.88
C LYS A 155 3.94 32.19 1.96
N HIS A 156 4.52 31.89 3.10
CA HIS A 156 5.46 30.79 3.34
C HIS A 156 4.80 29.57 3.98
N SER A 157 3.66 29.75 4.66
CA SER A 157 2.99 28.70 5.46
C SER A 157 2.75 27.44 4.65
N ARG A 158 2.17 27.55 3.44
CA ARG A 158 1.91 26.38 2.60
C ARG A 158 3.18 25.59 2.28
N ARG A 159 4.31 26.28 2.00
CA ARG A 159 5.58 25.65 1.70
C ARG A 159 6.16 24.96 2.92
N LEU A 160 6.11 25.58 4.09
CA LEU A 160 6.62 25.03 5.35
C LEU A 160 5.78 23.82 5.78
N ILE A 161 4.46 23.91 5.71
CA ILE A 161 3.54 22.82 6.03
C ILE A 161 3.82 21.61 5.12
N THR A 162 3.87 21.81 3.79
CA THR A 162 4.07 20.71 2.84
C THR A 162 5.46 20.09 2.95
N ALA A 163 6.50 20.89 3.29
CA ALA A 163 7.85 20.37 3.53
C ALA A 163 7.89 19.51 4.81
N ASN A 164 7.27 19.94 5.90
CA ASN A 164 7.20 19.17 7.15
C ASN A 164 6.39 17.88 6.96
N ILE A 165 5.29 17.90 6.17
CA ILE A 165 4.55 16.70 5.79
C ILE A 165 5.46 15.75 4.99
N GLY A 166 6.22 16.26 4.01
CA GLY A 166 7.17 15.45 3.24
C GLY A 166 8.17 14.74 4.14
N VAL A 167 8.79 15.45 5.09
CA VAL A 167 9.72 14.87 6.07
C VAL A 167 9.07 13.75 6.90
N LEU A 168 7.84 13.96 7.37
CA LEU A 168 7.10 12.93 8.12
C LEU A 168 6.87 11.68 7.25
N LEU A 169 6.44 11.85 6.00
CA LEU A 169 6.20 10.74 5.08
C LEU A 169 7.49 10.00 4.70
N ASP A 170 8.61 10.70 4.56
CA ASP A 170 9.94 10.12 4.32
C ASP A 170 10.40 9.25 5.52
N TYR A 171 10.13 9.70 6.76
CA TYR A 171 10.37 8.85 7.93
C TYR A 171 9.49 7.60 7.92
N CYS A 172 8.21 7.72 7.59
CA CYS A 172 7.34 6.54 7.44
C CYS A 172 7.88 5.56 6.40
N LEU A 173 8.34 6.06 5.24
CA LEU A 173 8.94 5.23 4.19
C LEU A 173 10.19 4.49 4.69
N ARG A 174 11.10 5.21 5.37
CA ARG A 174 12.29 4.63 6.00
C ARG A 174 11.94 3.52 6.98
N PHE A 175 10.93 3.73 7.81
CA PHE A 175 10.52 2.77 8.84
C PHE A 175 9.81 1.55 8.24
N TYR A 176 9.05 1.70 7.15
CA TYR A 176 8.57 0.57 6.36
C TYR A 176 9.73 -0.23 5.76
N ASP A 177 10.75 0.43 5.21
CA ASP A 177 11.94 -0.24 4.70
C ASP A 177 12.65 -1.08 5.78
N ARG A 178 12.82 -0.52 6.98
CA ARG A 178 13.33 -1.26 8.15
C ARG A 178 12.41 -2.44 8.49
N GLN A 179 11.07 -2.23 8.50
CA GLN A 179 10.10 -3.29 8.81
C GLN A 179 10.17 -4.44 7.81
N PHE A 180 10.33 -4.19 6.53
CA PHE A 180 10.55 -5.24 5.52
C PHE A 180 11.82 -6.04 5.77
N ILE A 181 12.90 -5.39 6.23
CA ILE A 181 14.16 -6.07 6.57
C ILE A 181 13.99 -6.91 7.84
N THR A 182 13.40 -6.37 8.90
CA THR A 182 13.29 -7.05 10.20
C THR A 182 12.29 -8.21 10.18
N ARG A 183 11.31 -8.21 9.29
CA ARG A 183 10.35 -9.31 9.07
C ARG A 183 10.83 -10.33 8.05
N ASN A 184 12.14 -10.42 7.80
CA ASN A 184 12.72 -11.22 6.72
C ASN A 184 12.25 -12.69 6.72
N GLN A 185 12.13 -13.33 7.86
CA GLN A 185 11.66 -14.73 7.93
C GLN A 185 10.20 -14.86 7.48
N GLN A 186 9.30 -13.98 7.93
CA GLN A 186 7.90 -13.99 7.51
C GLN A 186 7.75 -13.63 6.02
N ASN A 187 8.56 -12.70 5.55
CA ASN A 187 8.56 -12.32 4.13
C ASN A 187 9.07 -13.45 3.24
N ASN A 188 10.09 -14.19 3.69
CA ASN A 188 10.59 -15.39 2.98
C ASN A 188 9.51 -16.47 2.88
N ASP A 189 8.73 -16.71 3.94
CA ASP A 189 7.62 -17.68 3.91
C ASP A 189 6.55 -17.26 2.87
N ILE A 190 6.28 -15.96 2.76
CA ILE A 190 5.36 -15.42 1.75
C ILE A 190 5.94 -15.60 0.35
N ILE A 191 7.24 -15.37 0.14
CA ILE A 191 7.91 -15.57 -1.16
C ILE A 191 7.86 -17.04 -1.56
N VAL A 192 8.20 -17.95 -0.67
CA VAL A 192 8.12 -19.40 -0.93
C VAL A 192 6.68 -19.80 -1.29
N ARG A 193 5.69 -19.27 -0.58
CA ARG A 193 4.27 -19.50 -0.91
C ARG A 193 3.91 -18.93 -2.28
N PHE A 194 4.40 -17.73 -2.59
CA PHE A 194 4.19 -17.09 -3.90
C PHE A 194 4.81 -17.90 -5.04
N GLU A 195 6.04 -18.40 -4.87
CA GLU A 195 6.71 -19.27 -5.86
C GLU A 195 5.91 -20.54 -6.13
N ARG A 196 5.43 -21.19 -5.06
CA ARG A 196 4.55 -22.35 -5.18
C ARG A 196 3.26 -22.03 -5.93
N LEU A 197 2.61 -20.92 -5.59
CA LEU A 197 1.39 -20.49 -6.29
C LEU A 197 1.64 -20.17 -7.77
N LEU A 198 2.83 -19.64 -8.12
CA LEU A 198 3.26 -19.44 -9.50
C LEU A 198 3.41 -20.76 -10.24
N ASP A 199 4.05 -21.77 -9.62
CA ASP A 199 4.18 -23.09 -10.20
C ASP A 199 2.81 -23.75 -10.40
N GLU A 200 1.97 -23.77 -9.37
CA GLU A 200 0.60 -24.31 -9.43
C GLU A 200 -0.24 -23.63 -10.51
N TYR A 201 -0.06 -22.32 -10.74
CA TYR A 201 -0.76 -21.58 -11.78
C TYR A 201 -0.44 -22.11 -13.18
N PHE A 202 0.87 -22.30 -13.47
CA PHE A 202 1.34 -22.72 -14.80
C PHE A 202 1.35 -24.23 -15.03
N ASP A 203 1.25 -25.04 -13.97
CA ASP A 203 1.17 -26.52 -14.10
C ASP A 203 -0.27 -27.00 -14.41
N GLY A 204 -1.27 -26.11 -14.23
CA GLY A 204 -2.70 -26.39 -14.47
C GLY A 204 -3.25 -25.74 -15.73
N PRO A 205 -4.57 -25.89 -15.96
CA PRO A 205 -5.26 -25.25 -17.09
C PRO A 205 -5.57 -23.76 -16.87
N THR A 206 -5.21 -23.21 -15.72
CA THR A 206 -5.54 -21.84 -15.31
C THR A 206 -5.06 -20.76 -16.29
N PRO A 207 -3.83 -20.84 -16.86
CA PRO A 207 -3.40 -19.84 -17.83
C PRO A 207 -4.28 -19.76 -19.07
N GLN A 208 -4.75 -20.91 -19.56
CA GLN A 208 -5.62 -20.98 -20.74
C GLN A 208 -7.02 -20.40 -20.46
N GLN A 209 -7.50 -20.46 -19.22
CA GLN A 209 -8.82 -20.00 -18.81
C GLN A 209 -8.83 -18.52 -18.39
N GLU A 210 -7.85 -18.11 -17.59
CA GLU A 210 -7.78 -16.80 -16.96
C GLU A 210 -6.73 -15.86 -17.60
N GLY A 211 -5.86 -16.39 -18.47
CA GLY A 211 -4.79 -15.62 -19.10
C GLY A 211 -3.54 -15.50 -18.24
N LEU A 212 -2.76 -14.45 -18.44
CA LEU A 212 -1.57 -14.19 -17.63
C LEU A 212 -1.96 -13.70 -16.23
N PRO A 213 -1.32 -14.23 -15.15
CA PRO A 213 -1.66 -13.82 -13.81
C PRO A 213 -1.20 -12.38 -13.53
N SER A 214 -2.02 -11.65 -12.80
CA SER A 214 -1.69 -10.30 -12.32
C SER A 214 -0.99 -10.35 -10.96
N VAL A 215 -0.28 -9.27 -10.60
CA VAL A 215 0.26 -9.07 -9.24
C VAL A 215 -0.85 -9.17 -8.21
N LYS A 216 -2.02 -8.59 -8.50
CA LYS A 216 -3.20 -8.64 -7.64
C LYS A 216 -3.65 -10.07 -7.35
N TYR A 217 -3.67 -10.94 -8.37
CA TYR A 217 -4.07 -12.34 -8.20
C TYR A 217 -3.26 -13.05 -7.10
N PHE A 218 -1.93 -12.86 -7.11
CA PHE A 218 -1.07 -13.48 -6.10
C PHE A 218 -1.12 -12.77 -4.75
N ALA A 219 -1.22 -11.45 -4.74
CA ALA A 219 -1.38 -10.67 -3.52
C ALA A 219 -2.66 -11.12 -2.76
N ASP A 220 -3.79 -11.25 -3.45
CA ASP A 220 -5.05 -11.75 -2.87
C ASP A 220 -4.88 -13.18 -2.28
N LYS A 221 -4.12 -14.06 -2.96
CA LYS A 221 -3.85 -15.44 -2.49
C LYS A 221 -2.96 -15.51 -1.25
N VAL A 222 -2.11 -14.52 -1.03
CA VAL A 222 -1.27 -14.43 0.17
C VAL A 222 -1.82 -13.46 1.22
N PHE A 223 -3.03 -12.92 0.99
CA PHE A 223 -3.75 -12.01 1.88
C PHE A 223 -3.02 -10.68 2.13
N LEU A 224 -2.44 -10.11 1.08
CA LEU A 224 -1.77 -8.82 1.11
C LEU A 224 -2.37 -7.87 0.06
N SER A 225 -2.22 -6.56 0.30
CA SER A 225 -2.51 -5.58 -0.73
C SER A 225 -1.52 -5.70 -1.89
N PRO A 226 -1.92 -5.41 -3.14
CA PRO A 226 -1.02 -5.48 -4.30
C PRO A 226 0.22 -4.59 -4.15
N ASN A 227 0.08 -3.43 -3.49
CA ASN A 227 1.18 -2.49 -3.29
C ASN A 227 2.17 -2.99 -2.24
N TYR A 228 1.69 -3.43 -1.06
CA TYR A 228 2.56 -4.00 -0.03
C TYR A 228 3.28 -5.25 -0.54
N PHE A 229 2.57 -6.16 -1.20
CA PHE A 229 3.14 -7.35 -1.83
C PHE A 229 4.22 -6.97 -2.85
N GLY A 230 3.95 -5.99 -3.72
CA GLY A 230 4.91 -5.50 -4.71
C GLY A 230 6.17 -4.92 -4.09
N ASP A 231 6.03 -4.09 -3.06
CA ASP A 231 7.15 -3.47 -2.34
C ASP A 231 7.97 -4.50 -1.57
N MET A 232 7.30 -5.47 -0.91
CA MET A 232 7.95 -6.59 -0.24
C MET A 232 8.79 -7.44 -1.22
N ILE A 233 8.21 -7.86 -2.35
CA ILE A 233 8.93 -8.63 -3.37
C ILE A 233 10.13 -7.85 -3.87
N ARG A 234 9.97 -6.56 -4.19
CA ARG A 234 11.05 -5.71 -4.67
C ARG A 234 12.19 -5.58 -3.66
N LYS A 235 11.88 -5.42 -2.38
CA LYS A 235 12.88 -5.31 -1.31
C LYS A 235 13.66 -6.62 -1.12
N GLN A 236 12.99 -7.75 -1.21
CA GLN A 236 13.60 -9.07 -0.98
C GLN A 236 14.37 -9.61 -2.21
N THR A 237 13.88 -9.34 -3.42
CA THR A 237 14.42 -9.96 -4.64
C THR A 237 15.16 -8.98 -5.56
N GLY A 238 15.03 -7.68 -5.33
CA GLY A 238 15.51 -6.63 -6.22
C GLY A 238 14.70 -6.45 -7.52
N LYS A 239 13.66 -7.27 -7.74
CA LYS A 239 12.77 -7.22 -8.90
C LYS A 239 11.37 -6.81 -8.48
N THR A 240 10.66 -6.09 -9.34
CA THR A 240 9.22 -5.88 -9.12
C THR A 240 8.47 -7.21 -9.20
N ALA A 241 7.32 -7.33 -8.53
CA ALA A 241 6.50 -8.54 -8.61
C ALA A 241 6.09 -8.87 -10.05
N SER A 242 5.84 -7.86 -10.88
CA SER A 242 5.54 -8.05 -12.31
C SER A 242 6.73 -8.63 -13.09
N GLU A 243 7.96 -8.13 -12.86
CA GLU A 243 9.17 -8.67 -13.47
C GLU A 243 9.44 -10.11 -13.01
N TYR A 244 9.15 -10.41 -11.74
CA TYR A 244 9.30 -11.77 -11.21
C TYR A 244 8.37 -12.75 -11.93
N ILE A 245 7.08 -12.41 -12.06
CA ILE A 245 6.09 -13.19 -12.81
C ILE A 245 6.54 -13.38 -14.27
N GLN A 246 6.97 -12.30 -14.94
CA GLN A 246 7.43 -12.36 -16.33
C GLN A 246 8.66 -13.27 -16.50
N THR A 247 9.61 -13.23 -15.55
CA THR A 247 10.76 -14.14 -15.56
C THR A 247 10.29 -15.59 -15.53
N LYS A 248 9.34 -15.93 -14.63
CA LYS A 248 8.82 -17.30 -14.51
C LYS A 248 8.08 -17.76 -15.78
N VAL A 249 7.27 -16.88 -16.38
CA VAL A 249 6.59 -17.15 -17.67
C VAL A 249 7.62 -17.52 -18.74
N ILE A 250 8.74 -16.79 -18.81
CA ILE A 250 9.78 -17.06 -19.81
C ILE A 250 10.56 -18.34 -19.50
N GLU A 251 10.78 -18.68 -18.23
CA GLU A 251 11.36 -19.98 -17.85
C GLU A 251 10.46 -21.13 -18.32
N ARG A 252 9.16 -21.06 -18.06
CA ARG A 252 8.20 -22.06 -18.58
C ARG A 252 8.15 -22.11 -20.12
N ALA A 253 8.26 -20.96 -20.79
CA ALA A 253 8.35 -20.91 -22.24
C ALA A 253 9.62 -21.62 -22.75
N LYS A 254 10.78 -21.42 -22.11
CA LYS A 254 12.03 -22.11 -22.44
C LYS A 254 11.91 -23.63 -22.25
N GLU A 255 11.34 -24.07 -21.12
CA GLU A 255 11.09 -25.50 -20.86
C GLU A 255 10.23 -26.11 -21.98
N ASN A 256 9.09 -25.49 -22.32
CA ASN A 256 8.21 -25.95 -23.38
C ASN A 256 8.86 -25.97 -24.77
N LEU A 257 9.71 -24.97 -25.06
CA LEU A 257 10.46 -24.90 -26.33
C LEU A 257 11.45 -26.06 -26.52
N LEU A 258 12.02 -26.55 -25.42
CA LEU A 258 13.02 -27.61 -25.46
C LEU A 258 12.43 -29.03 -25.25
N SER A 259 11.36 -29.12 -24.47
CA SER A 259 10.74 -30.40 -24.07
C SER A 259 9.61 -30.87 -24.98
N SER A 260 9.19 -30.06 -25.96
CA SER A 260 8.07 -30.38 -26.83
C SER A 260 8.25 -29.90 -28.28
N ASP A 261 7.52 -30.51 -29.19
CA ASP A 261 7.43 -30.08 -30.60
C ASP A 261 6.39 -28.98 -30.82
N LYS A 262 5.85 -28.38 -29.74
CA LYS A 262 4.85 -27.32 -29.82
C LYS A 262 5.36 -26.10 -30.58
N THR A 263 4.49 -25.54 -31.39
CA THR A 263 4.72 -24.25 -32.06
C THR A 263 4.72 -23.11 -31.04
N MET A 264 5.32 -21.99 -31.40
CA MET A 264 5.26 -20.77 -30.58
C MET A 264 3.83 -20.32 -30.27
N SER A 265 2.90 -20.56 -31.19
CA SER A 265 1.49 -20.20 -30.98
C SER A 265 0.86 -21.08 -29.90
N GLU A 266 1.09 -22.38 -29.95
CA GLU A 266 0.59 -23.31 -28.95
C GLU A 266 1.18 -23.01 -27.56
N ILE A 267 2.49 -22.78 -27.47
CA ILE A 267 3.16 -22.40 -26.21
C ILE A 267 2.57 -21.09 -25.67
N ALA A 268 2.32 -20.12 -26.54
CA ALA A 268 1.74 -18.84 -26.12
C ALA A 268 0.34 -19.03 -25.53
N TYR A 269 -0.52 -19.81 -26.17
CA TYR A 269 -1.87 -20.09 -25.67
C TYR A 269 -1.84 -20.91 -24.37
N ASP A 270 -0.94 -21.89 -24.27
CA ASP A 270 -0.77 -22.68 -23.03
C ASP A 270 -0.32 -21.82 -21.84
N LEU A 271 0.46 -20.77 -22.10
CA LEU A 271 0.92 -19.81 -21.07
C LEU A 271 -0.05 -18.64 -20.85
N GLY A 272 -1.21 -18.64 -21.50
CA GLY A 272 -2.27 -17.64 -21.27
C GLY A 272 -2.15 -16.35 -22.10
N PHE A 273 -1.34 -16.33 -23.15
CA PHE A 273 -1.28 -15.20 -24.07
C PHE A 273 -2.41 -15.26 -25.09
N GLN A 274 -3.15 -14.19 -25.24
CA GLN A 274 -4.16 -14.07 -26.31
C GLN A 274 -3.51 -13.98 -27.71
N TYR A 275 -2.31 -13.41 -27.79
CA TYR A 275 -1.58 -13.20 -29.04
C TYR A 275 -0.14 -13.69 -28.90
N PRO A 276 0.32 -14.64 -29.76
CA PRO A 276 1.67 -15.20 -29.73
C PRO A 276 2.80 -14.17 -29.83
N GLN A 277 2.55 -13.06 -30.55
CA GLN A 277 3.54 -12.00 -30.68
C GLN A 277 3.85 -11.32 -29.34
N HIS A 278 2.94 -11.32 -28.37
CA HIS A 278 3.20 -10.76 -27.03
C HIS A 278 4.20 -11.63 -26.27
N LEU A 279 4.06 -12.96 -26.34
CA LEU A 279 5.07 -13.87 -25.78
C LEU A 279 6.44 -13.67 -26.46
N SER A 280 6.49 -13.60 -27.79
CA SER A 280 7.76 -13.42 -28.54
C SER A 280 8.48 -12.12 -28.13
N ARG A 281 7.75 -11.02 -27.96
CA ARG A 281 8.30 -9.74 -27.49
C ARG A 281 8.80 -9.81 -26.05
N MET A 282 8.02 -10.43 -25.16
CA MET A 282 8.41 -10.63 -23.76
C MET A 282 9.64 -11.52 -23.68
N PHE A 283 9.67 -12.62 -24.41
CA PHE A 283 10.79 -13.56 -24.47
C PHE A 283 12.06 -12.85 -24.88
N LYS A 284 12.05 -12.10 -26.01
CA LYS A 284 13.22 -11.36 -26.48
C LYS A 284 13.71 -10.32 -25.46
N ARG A 285 12.77 -9.63 -24.76
CA ARG A 285 13.12 -8.64 -23.74
C ARG A 285 13.77 -9.28 -22.52
N VAL A 286 13.28 -10.45 -22.05
CA VAL A 286 13.74 -11.11 -20.82
C VAL A 286 14.94 -12.03 -21.09
N ALA A 287 14.92 -12.79 -22.20
CA ALA A 287 15.94 -13.78 -22.52
C ALA A 287 17.08 -13.23 -23.42
N GLY A 288 16.91 -12.03 -24.02
CA GLY A 288 17.90 -11.40 -24.89
C GLY A 288 17.91 -11.92 -26.34
N CYS A 289 17.25 -13.04 -26.63
CA CYS A 289 17.13 -13.64 -27.95
C CYS A 289 15.67 -13.97 -28.28
N THR A 290 15.38 -14.25 -29.55
CA THR A 290 14.04 -14.71 -29.95
C THR A 290 13.82 -16.17 -29.56
N PRO A 291 12.56 -16.62 -29.40
CA PRO A 291 12.25 -18.02 -29.11
C PRO A 291 12.82 -19.00 -30.15
N ASN A 292 12.81 -18.64 -31.43
CA ASN A 292 13.36 -19.46 -32.51
C ASN A 292 14.90 -19.55 -32.42
N GLU A 293 15.56 -18.42 -32.13
CA GLU A 293 17.02 -18.43 -31.91
C GLU A 293 17.36 -19.29 -30.68
N PHE A 294 16.57 -19.18 -29.60
CA PHE A 294 16.77 -20.00 -28.41
C PHE A 294 16.61 -21.49 -28.68
N ARG A 295 15.56 -21.91 -29.43
CA ARG A 295 15.36 -23.32 -29.83
C ARG A 295 16.45 -23.82 -30.75
N ALA A 296 17.01 -22.98 -31.64
CA ALA A 296 18.07 -23.37 -32.55
C ALA A 296 19.46 -23.50 -31.89
N GLN A 297 19.68 -22.85 -30.75
CA GLN A 297 20.93 -22.85 -30.01
C GLN A 297 21.03 -23.99 -28.98
N ASN A 298 19.92 -24.61 -28.63
CA ASN A 298 19.84 -25.68 -27.64
C ASN A 298 19.15 -26.92 -28.22
#